data_57529a1338ff6dd45462fc94fdf0479e
#
_entry.id   57529a1338ff6dd45462fc94fdf0479e
#
_cell.length_a   1.000
_cell.length_b   1.000
_cell.length_c   1.000
_cell.angle_alpha   90.00
_cell.angle_beta   90.00
_cell.angle_gamma   90.00
#
_symmetry.space_group_name_H-M   'P 1'
#
loop_
_entity.id
_entity.type
_entity.pdbx_description
1 polymer ?
#
loop_
_entity_poly.entity_id
_entity_poly.type
_entity_poly.pdbx_seq_one_letter_code
_entity_poly.pdbx_strand_id
1 'polypeptide(L)'
;MTEVTIRAFAQFRELFGAETPLEVPAGSTVADALVQFAKTVPSAEAELFENGELKGHVVLMYNRERIDAEDAAELSLEDGDEIVLYPPVSGG
;
A
#
# COMPACT_ATOMS: atom_id res chain seq x y z
N MET A 1 15.73 10.41 3.21
CA MET A 1 14.55 9.55 3.34
C MET A 1 13.54 9.95 2.27
N THR A 2 12.75 9.01 1.83
CA THR A 2 11.73 9.25 0.81
C THR A 2 10.36 9.31 1.47
N GLU A 3 9.61 10.36 1.19
CA GLU A 3 8.28 10.52 1.75
C GLU A 3 7.24 10.16 0.71
N VAL A 4 6.32 9.27 1.07
CA VAL A 4 5.22 8.87 0.21
C VAL A 4 3.92 8.97 0.99
N THR A 5 2.80 8.95 0.30
CA THR A 5 1.49 8.99 0.92
C THR A 5 0.74 7.71 0.59
N ILE A 6 0.21 7.06 1.61
CA ILE A 6 -0.65 5.89 1.45
C ILE A 6 -2.10 6.39 1.58
N ARG A 7 -2.89 6.19 0.55
CA ARG A 7 -4.32 6.55 0.58
C ARG A 7 -5.15 5.29 0.55
N ALA A 8 -6.22 5.28 1.32
CA ALA A 8 -7.10 4.13 1.39
C ALA A 8 -8.53 4.57 1.12
N PHE A 9 -9.29 3.68 0.50
CA PHE A 9 -10.68 3.94 0.15
C PHE A 9 -11.57 2.81 0.64
N ALA A 10 -12.88 3.07 0.67
CA ALA A 10 -13.90 2.12 1.10
C ALA A 10 -13.59 1.59 2.50
N GLN A 11 -13.66 0.28 2.71
CA GLN A 11 -13.39 -0.32 4.01
C GLN A 11 -12.00 -0.02 4.54
N PHE A 12 -11.01 0.03 3.67
CA PHE A 12 -9.64 0.31 4.09
C PHE A 12 -9.51 1.72 4.67
N ARG A 13 -10.29 2.66 4.16
CA ARG A 13 -10.31 4.01 4.69
C ARG A 13 -10.77 4.02 6.15
N GLU A 14 -11.76 3.19 6.48
CA GLU A 14 -12.26 3.10 7.85
C GLU A 14 -11.26 2.42 8.78
N LEU A 15 -10.50 1.48 8.25
CA LEU A 15 -9.52 0.72 9.03
C LEU A 15 -8.19 1.45 9.19
N PHE A 16 -7.72 2.11 8.16
CA PHE A 16 -6.38 2.69 8.14
C PHE A 16 -6.36 4.21 8.15
N GLY A 17 -7.47 4.86 7.87
CA GLY A 17 -7.53 6.29 7.67
C GLY A 17 -7.45 6.64 6.18
N ALA A 18 -7.91 7.83 5.82
CA ALA A 18 -7.98 8.26 4.42
C ALA A 18 -6.60 8.46 3.79
N GLU A 19 -5.68 9.00 4.55
CA GLU A 19 -4.34 9.35 4.09
C GLU A 19 -3.35 9.15 5.22
N THR A 20 -2.22 8.51 4.92
CA THR A 20 -1.16 8.31 5.89
C THR A 20 0.17 8.66 5.24
N PRO A 21 0.87 9.69 5.72
CA PRO A 21 2.21 9.98 5.23
C PRO A 21 3.16 8.93 5.80
N LEU A 22 4.13 8.53 4.98
CA LEU A 22 5.06 7.49 5.36
C LEU A 22 6.44 7.82 4.86
N GLU A 23 7.44 7.68 5.73
CA GLU A 23 8.83 7.84 5.34
C GLU A 23 9.46 6.48 5.18
N VAL A 24 10.15 6.28 4.07
CA VAL A 24 10.84 5.02 3.79
C VAL A 24 12.27 5.31 3.36
N PRO A 25 13.19 4.36 3.53
CA PRO A 25 14.56 4.56 3.06
C PRO A 25 14.61 4.79 1.56
N ALA A 26 15.57 5.58 1.10
CA ALA A 26 15.75 5.82 -0.32
C ALA A 26 15.98 4.48 -1.03
N GLY A 27 15.37 4.30 -2.19
CA GLY A 27 15.47 3.06 -2.93
C GLY A 27 14.44 2.00 -2.55
N SER A 28 13.55 2.31 -1.60
CA SER A 28 12.48 1.38 -1.25
C SER A 28 11.51 1.21 -2.40
N THR A 29 10.89 0.04 -2.47
CA THR A 29 9.86 -0.25 -3.47
C THR A 29 8.48 -0.02 -2.89
N VAL A 30 7.45 -0.10 -3.73
CA VAL A 30 6.06 -0.02 -3.28
C VAL A 30 5.80 -1.12 -2.24
N ALA A 31 6.29 -2.34 -2.50
CA ALA A 31 6.14 -3.44 -1.55
C ALA A 31 6.78 -3.12 -0.19
N ASP A 32 7.98 -2.53 -0.21
CA ASP A 32 8.67 -2.15 1.03
C ASP A 32 7.85 -1.13 1.82
N ALA A 33 7.25 -0.18 1.13
CA ALA A 33 6.40 0.83 1.78
C ALA A 33 5.18 0.19 2.42
N LEU A 34 4.58 -0.79 1.77
CA LEU A 34 3.41 -1.48 2.32
C LEU A 34 3.78 -2.31 3.55
N VAL A 35 4.95 -2.92 3.56
CA VAL A 35 5.44 -3.64 4.74
C VAL A 35 5.64 -2.66 5.88
N GLN A 36 6.23 -1.51 5.62
CA GLN A 36 6.45 -0.48 6.63
C GLN A 36 5.11 0.07 7.15
N PHE A 37 4.17 0.27 6.25
CA PHE A 37 2.83 0.72 6.59
C PHE A 37 2.14 -0.28 7.53
N ALA A 38 2.26 -1.57 7.26
CA ALA A 38 1.69 -2.62 8.09
C ALA A 38 2.28 -2.65 9.49
N LYS A 39 3.54 -2.25 9.64
CA LYS A 39 4.17 -2.15 10.96
C LYS A 39 3.65 -0.95 11.74
N THR A 40 3.30 0.11 11.04
CA THR A 40 2.79 1.34 11.64
C THR A 40 1.33 1.23 12.00
N VAL A 41 0.55 0.57 11.15
CA VAL A 41 -0.89 0.39 11.33
C VAL A 41 -1.18 -1.11 11.44
N PRO A 42 -1.35 -1.65 12.66
CA PRO A 42 -1.51 -3.09 12.86
C PRO A 42 -2.63 -3.75 12.06
N SER A 43 -3.75 -3.04 11.88
CA SER A 43 -4.86 -3.59 11.09
C SER A 43 -4.48 -3.79 9.63
N ALA A 44 -3.51 -3.03 9.13
CA ALA A 44 -3.09 -3.15 7.74
C ALA A 44 -2.40 -4.49 7.47
N GLU A 45 -1.67 -5.01 8.43
CA GLU A 45 -0.99 -6.30 8.25
C GLU A 45 -2.01 -7.41 7.98
N ALA A 46 -3.06 -7.47 8.79
CA ALA A 46 -4.08 -8.50 8.65
C ALA A 46 -4.86 -8.36 7.35
N GLU A 47 -5.10 -7.13 6.92
CA GLU A 47 -5.92 -6.88 5.73
C GLU A 47 -5.15 -6.95 4.42
N LEU A 48 -3.87 -6.60 4.43
CA LEU A 48 -3.07 -6.55 3.21
C LEU A 48 -2.19 -7.77 2.99
N PHE A 49 -1.79 -8.44 4.06
CA PHE A 49 -0.84 -9.55 3.96
C PHE A 49 -1.40 -10.86 4.46
N GLU A 50 -0.91 -11.93 3.87
CA GLU A 50 -1.20 -13.29 4.31
C GLU A 50 0.10 -14.07 4.20
N ASN A 51 0.53 -14.65 5.33
CA ASN A 51 1.80 -15.38 5.40
C ASN A 51 3.00 -14.55 4.91
N GLY A 52 2.98 -13.25 5.21
CA GLY A 52 4.07 -12.34 4.85
C GLY A 52 4.03 -11.86 3.41
N GLU A 53 3.03 -12.26 2.64
CA GLU A 53 2.88 -11.85 1.25
C GLU A 53 1.63 -11.00 1.05
N LEU A 54 1.73 -10.04 0.14
CA LEU A 54 0.60 -9.18 -0.19
C LEU A 54 -0.53 -10.01 -0.82
N LYS A 55 -1.73 -9.84 -0.31
CA LYS A 55 -2.89 -10.55 -0.83
C LYS A 55 -3.16 -10.13 -2.28
N GLY A 56 -3.34 -11.11 -3.15
CA GLY A 56 -3.50 -10.86 -4.58
C GLY A 56 -4.77 -10.13 -4.97
N HIS A 57 -5.77 -10.09 -4.09
CA HIS A 57 -7.02 -9.43 -4.40
C HIS A 57 -7.08 -7.96 -3.92
N VAL A 58 -6.03 -7.48 -3.29
CA VAL A 58 -5.95 -6.07 -2.93
C VAL A 58 -5.63 -5.29 -4.19
N VAL A 59 -6.40 -4.25 -4.46
CA VAL A 59 -6.15 -3.39 -5.62
C VAL A 59 -5.17 -2.30 -5.23
N LEU A 60 -4.08 -2.22 -5.97
CA LEU A 60 -3.03 -1.23 -5.74
C LEU A 60 -2.98 -0.24 -6.89
N MET A 61 -2.81 1.03 -6.57
CA MET A 61 -2.54 2.03 -7.59
C MET A 61 -1.28 2.81 -7.18
N TYR A 62 -0.41 3.03 -8.13
CA TYR A 62 0.81 3.78 -7.92
C TYR A 62 0.79 5.00 -8.84
N ASN A 63 0.75 6.18 -8.23
CA ASN A 63 0.64 7.44 -8.99
C ASN A 63 -0.46 7.40 -10.05
N ARG A 64 -1.63 6.87 -9.65
CA ARG A 64 -2.85 6.80 -10.46
C ARG A 64 -2.85 5.71 -11.54
N GLU A 65 -1.88 4.81 -11.49
CA GLU A 65 -1.88 3.65 -12.40
C GLU A 65 -2.06 2.38 -11.59
N ARG A 66 -2.92 1.52 -12.06
CA ARG A 66 -3.14 0.24 -11.40
C ARG A 66 -1.92 -0.65 -11.60
N ILE A 67 -1.47 -1.27 -10.51
CA ILE A 67 -0.33 -2.19 -10.55
C ILE A 67 -0.72 -3.50 -9.87
N ASP A 68 0.01 -4.55 -10.19
CA ASP A 68 -0.16 -5.85 -9.54
C ASP A 68 0.81 -5.98 -8.37
N ALA A 69 0.55 -6.95 -7.51
CA ALA A 69 1.44 -7.20 -6.37
C ALA A 69 2.88 -7.49 -6.81
N GLU A 70 3.04 -8.14 -7.97
CA GLU A 70 4.37 -8.41 -8.52
C GLU A 70 5.11 -7.13 -8.89
N ASP A 71 4.38 -6.18 -9.45
CA ASP A 71 4.96 -4.89 -9.83
C ASP A 71 5.40 -4.10 -8.61
N ALA A 72 4.67 -4.25 -7.50
CA ALA A 72 4.98 -3.54 -6.27
C ALA A 72 6.39 -3.84 -5.76
N ALA A 73 6.89 -5.03 -6.00
CA ALA A 73 8.23 -5.42 -5.57
C ALA A 73 9.33 -4.85 -6.47
N GLU A 74 8.97 -4.34 -7.63
CA GLU A 74 9.94 -3.83 -8.61
C GLU A 74 9.91 -2.31 -8.79
N LEU A 75 8.83 -1.65 -8.39
CA LEU A 75 8.70 -0.21 -8.55
C LEU A 75 9.36 0.54 -7.41
N SER A 76 10.42 1.27 -7.72
CA SER A 76 11.12 2.09 -6.74
C SER A 76 10.36 3.39 -6.49
N LEU A 77 10.30 3.78 -5.24
CA LEU A 77 9.58 4.98 -4.82
C LEU A 77 10.44 6.24 -4.92
N GLU A 78 9.78 7.34 -5.22
CA GLU A 78 10.38 8.66 -5.22
C GLU A 78 9.61 9.55 -4.27
N ASP A 79 10.25 10.60 -3.82
CA ASP A 79 9.65 11.56 -2.91
C ASP A 79 8.38 12.16 -3.51
N GLY A 80 7.30 12.14 -2.76
CA GLY A 80 6.01 12.65 -3.23
C GLY A 80 5.12 11.62 -3.91
N ASP A 81 5.56 10.38 -4.04
CA ASP A 81 4.74 9.33 -4.65
C ASP A 81 3.52 9.00 -3.81
N GLU A 82 2.49 8.53 -4.49
CA GLU A 82 1.22 8.16 -3.85
C GLU A 82 0.89 6.69 -4.14
N ILE A 83 0.55 5.97 -3.09
CA ILE A 83 0.09 4.58 -3.20
C ILE A 83 -1.35 4.56 -2.73
N VAL A 84 -2.25 4.02 -3.54
CA VAL A 84 -3.66 3.93 -3.22
C VAL A 84 -4.05 2.48 -3.03
N LEU A 85 -4.81 2.22 -1.97
CA LEU A 85 -5.27 0.88 -1.63
C LEU A 85 -6.78 0.81 -1.69
N TYR A 86 -7.29 -0.18 -2.44
CA TYR A 86 -8.72 -0.49 -2.47
C TYR A 86 -8.93 -1.93 -2.03
N PRO A 87 -9.97 -2.20 -1.23
CA PRO A 87 -10.31 -3.58 -0.92
C PRO A 87 -10.85 -4.27 -2.17
N PRO A 88 -10.81 -5.60 -2.19
CA PRO A 88 -11.37 -6.32 -3.32
C PRO A 88 -12.87 -6.02 -3.43
N VAL A 89 -13.32 -5.82 -4.66
CA VAL A 89 -14.76 -5.66 -4.89
C VAL A 89 -15.36 -7.06 -4.84
N SER A 90 -16.10 -7.32 -3.80
CA SER A 90 -16.86 -8.56 -3.77
C SER A 90 -17.93 -8.37 -4.82
N GLY A 91 -17.80 -9.07 -5.91
CA GLY A 91 -18.70 -8.96 -7.02
C GLY A 91 -20.09 -9.43 -6.69
N GLY A 92 -20.61 -8.86 -5.74
CA GLY A 92 -21.94 -9.21 -5.26
C GLY A 92 -22.94 -9.30 -6.34
#